data_6d5b9c1b3133014c00a0c72d5f4bb3da
#
_entry.id   6d5b9c1b3133014c00a0c72d5f4bb3da
#
_cell.length_a   1.000
_cell.length_b   1.000
_cell.length_c   1.000
_cell.angle_alpha   90.00
_cell.angle_beta   90.00
_cell.angle_gamma   90.00
#
_symmetry.space_group_name_H-M   'P 1'
#
loop_
_entity.id
_entity.type
_entity.pdbx_description
1 polymer ?
#
loop_
_entity_poly.entity_id
_entity_poly.type
_entity_poly.pdbx_seq_one_letter_code
_entity_poly.pdbx_strand_id
1 'polypeptide(L)'
;MISRFLLVSRAMQLSDFHFDLPEELIAQAPLAERTDSRLLHLSADGRLVDRRFRDIVDLLQSGDLLVMNDTRVIPARLFGEKETGGKLEILVERILDDASILAHVRSSKSPKPGSLIRIDGGAGFEMLGREGDLFHLQLLDERNIWEVLEEHGHMPLPPYIEREDQISDRERYQTVFAQRRGAVAAPTAGLHFDEGILQALREKGVEQTFVTLHVGAGTFQPVRVENIAEHVMHPEYVEVSQEVCDQVDACRERGGRVVAVGTTSVRSLESAALGGELKPFMGDTRLFITPGFEFNVVDVLITNFHLSESTLLMLVSAFGGYEAVMAAYRHAVEQRYRFFSYGDAMLIERAR
;
A
#
# COMPACT_ATOMS: atom_id res chain seq x y z
N MET A 1 16.22 -21.40 26.41
CA MET A 1 16.67 -20.01 26.69
C MET A 1 17.99 -19.68 25.95
N ILE A 2 18.24 -20.27 24.75
CA ILE A 2 19.50 -20.12 23.98
C ILE A 2 19.26 -19.55 22.57
N SER A 3 18.00 -19.42 22.10
CA SER A 3 17.70 -19.01 20.71
C SER A 3 17.49 -17.51 20.51
N ARG A 4 17.38 -16.69 21.55
CA ARG A 4 17.09 -15.25 21.45
C ARG A 4 18.31 -14.35 21.15
N PHE A 5 19.52 -14.87 21.27
CA PHE A 5 20.77 -14.09 21.15
C PHE A 5 21.52 -14.24 19.81
N LEU A 6 21.08 -15.12 18.91
CA LEU A 6 21.82 -15.40 17.67
C LEU A 6 21.38 -14.57 16.45
N LEU A 7 20.21 -13.93 16.48
CA LEU A 7 19.74 -13.08 15.36
C LEU A 7 20.28 -11.64 15.38
N VAL A 8 20.86 -11.19 16.49
CA VAL A 8 21.37 -9.81 16.64
C VAL A 8 22.77 -9.61 16.01
N SER A 9 23.46 -10.66 15.58
CA SER A 9 24.84 -10.58 15.08
C SER A 9 25.02 -10.70 13.57
N ARG A 10 23.96 -11.05 12.82
CA ARG A 10 24.00 -11.16 11.34
C ARG A 10 23.06 -10.12 10.73
N ALA A 11 23.56 -9.37 9.74
CA ALA A 11 22.69 -8.55 8.91
C ALA A 11 21.59 -9.42 8.29
N MET A 12 20.32 -8.97 8.40
CA MET A 12 19.19 -9.70 7.81
C MET A 12 19.30 -9.74 6.29
N GLN A 13 18.99 -10.89 5.74
CA GLN A 13 19.00 -11.14 4.31
C GLN A 13 17.58 -11.17 3.78
N LEU A 14 17.42 -10.95 2.47
CA LEU A 14 16.13 -11.05 1.79
C LEU A 14 15.50 -12.43 2.02
N SER A 15 16.30 -13.48 1.89
CA SER A 15 15.92 -14.89 2.10
C SER A 15 15.41 -15.20 3.51
N ASP A 16 15.70 -14.37 4.52
CA ASP A 16 15.15 -14.54 5.86
C ASP A 16 13.61 -14.31 5.87
N PHE A 17 13.07 -13.57 4.88
CA PHE A 17 11.65 -13.28 4.72
C PHE A 17 10.95 -14.20 3.71
N HIS A 18 11.58 -15.31 3.38
CA HIS A 18 11.01 -16.30 2.47
C HIS A 18 9.94 -17.16 3.16
N PHE A 19 8.85 -17.39 2.45
CA PHE A 19 7.86 -18.44 2.74
C PHE A 19 7.26 -18.96 1.43
N ASP A 20 6.91 -20.25 1.43
CA ASP A 20 6.25 -20.87 0.28
C ASP A 20 4.79 -20.46 0.23
N LEU A 21 4.36 -19.87 -0.89
CA LEU A 21 2.99 -19.46 -1.13
C LEU A 21 2.44 -20.19 -2.36
N PRO A 22 1.45 -21.10 -2.20
CA PRO A 22 0.73 -21.69 -3.33
C PRO A 22 0.00 -20.62 -4.16
N GLU A 23 0.16 -20.64 -5.47
CA GLU A 23 -0.41 -19.65 -6.39
C GLU A 23 -1.95 -19.54 -6.27
N GLU A 24 -2.63 -20.67 -6.00
CA GLU A 24 -4.08 -20.71 -5.82
C GLU A 24 -4.58 -19.93 -4.59
N LEU A 25 -3.70 -19.51 -3.67
CA LEU A 25 -4.05 -18.66 -2.54
C LEU A 25 -3.99 -17.16 -2.89
N ILE A 26 -3.44 -16.80 -4.05
CA ILE A 26 -3.40 -15.42 -4.53
C ILE A 26 -4.78 -15.02 -5.04
N ALA A 27 -5.42 -14.08 -4.38
CA ALA A 27 -6.77 -13.65 -4.72
C ALA A 27 -6.80 -12.86 -6.03
N GLN A 28 -7.51 -13.39 -7.04
CA GLN A 28 -7.66 -12.76 -8.37
C GLN A 28 -8.85 -11.79 -8.44
N ALA A 29 -9.77 -11.86 -7.49
CA ALA A 29 -10.96 -11.02 -7.43
C ALA A 29 -11.39 -10.77 -5.97
N PRO A 30 -12.05 -9.64 -5.68
CA PRO A 30 -12.61 -9.39 -4.36
C PRO A 30 -13.77 -10.36 -4.06
N LEU A 31 -14.06 -10.56 -2.78
CA LEU A 31 -15.29 -11.21 -2.33
C LEU A 31 -16.51 -10.35 -2.67
N ALA A 32 -17.72 -10.91 -2.63
CA ALA A 32 -18.95 -10.16 -2.90
C ALA A 32 -19.06 -8.95 -1.96
N GLU A 33 -19.00 -9.20 -0.66
CA GLU A 33 -18.97 -8.16 0.36
C GLU A 33 -17.54 -7.88 0.83
N ARG A 34 -17.21 -6.60 1.10
CA ARG A 34 -15.87 -6.20 1.59
C ARG A 34 -15.53 -6.84 2.92
N THR A 35 -16.53 -6.97 3.78
CA THR A 35 -16.41 -7.44 5.17
C THR A 35 -16.45 -8.97 5.33
N ASP A 36 -16.59 -9.71 4.22
CA ASP A 36 -16.62 -11.18 4.24
C ASP A 36 -15.22 -11.82 4.33
N SER A 37 -14.15 -11.03 4.17
CA SER A 37 -12.78 -11.50 4.33
C SER A 37 -12.54 -12.09 5.72
N ARG A 38 -11.61 -13.03 5.78
CA ARG A 38 -11.10 -13.54 7.06
C ARG A 38 -10.17 -12.52 7.69
N LEU A 39 -10.01 -12.62 9.00
CA LEU A 39 -9.08 -11.82 9.77
C LEU A 39 -8.22 -12.74 10.64
N LEU A 40 -6.91 -12.68 10.50
CA LEU A 40 -5.99 -13.34 11.42
C LEU A 40 -5.53 -12.32 12.47
N HIS A 41 -5.92 -12.54 13.73
CA HIS A 41 -5.51 -11.70 14.84
C HIS A 41 -4.22 -12.26 15.46
N LEU A 42 -3.15 -11.48 15.40
CA LEU A 42 -1.88 -11.71 16.09
C LEU A 42 -1.78 -10.77 17.29
N SER A 43 -1.94 -11.30 18.48
CA SER A 43 -1.83 -10.51 19.73
C SER A 43 -0.38 -10.24 20.11
N ALA A 44 -0.15 -9.24 20.97
CA ALA A 44 1.18 -8.82 21.42
C ALA A 44 2.02 -9.91 22.11
N ASP A 45 1.37 -10.96 22.63
CA ASP A 45 2.00 -12.15 23.20
C ASP A 45 2.25 -13.28 22.19
N GLY A 46 1.98 -13.05 20.90
CA GLY A 46 2.22 -13.98 19.80
C GLY A 46 1.12 -15.02 19.58
N ARG A 47 -0.04 -14.92 20.24
CA ARG A 47 -1.18 -15.82 19.99
C ARG A 47 -1.85 -15.49 18.68
N LEU A 48 -2.25 -16.53 17.94
CA LEU A 48 -3.01 -16.44 16.69
C LEU A 48 -4.46 -16.83 16.93
N VAL A 49 -5.39 -16.02 16.42
CA VAL A 49 -6.83 -16.30 16.49
C VAL A 49 -7.46 -16.04 15.12
N ASP A 50 -8.05 -17.09 14.54
CA ASP A 50 -8.83 -16.96 13.29
C ASP A 50 -10.19 -16.31 13.56
N ARG A 51 -10.50 -15.28 12.74
CA ARG A 51 -11.72 -14.45 12.85
C ARG A 51 -12.27 -14.08 11.47
N ARG A 52 -13.36 -13.32 11.44
CA ARG A 52 -13.89 -12.61 10.29
C ARG A 52 -13.56 -11.12 10.40
N PHE A 53 -13.43 -10.42 9.27
CA PHE A 53 -13.12 -8.99 9.28
C PHE A 53 -14.19 -8.17 10.04
N ARG A 54 -15.45 -8.57 9.95
CA ARG A 54 -16.55 -7.93 10.71
C ARG A 54 -16.36 -7.93 12.22
N ASP A 55 -15.57 -8.87 12.76
CA ASP A 55 -15.26 -8.94 14.19
C ASP A 55 -14.33 -7.81 14.64
N ILE A 56 -13.81 -7.00 13.71
CA ILE A 56 -12.98 -5.83 14.01
C ILE A 56 -13.69 -4.86 14.96
N VAL A 57 -15.02 -4.77 14.86
CA VAL A 57 -15.85 -3.95 15.74
C VAL A 57 -15.70 -4.38 17.19
N ASP A 58 -15.53 -5.68 17.48
CA ASP A 58 -15.33 -6.21 18.82
C ASP A 58 -13.89 -6.04 19.32
N LEU A 59 -12.91 -6.05 18.41
CA LEU A 59 -11.48 -6.00 18.71
C LEU A 59 -10.97 -4.58 19.01
N LEU A 60 -11.54 -3.57 18.35
CA LEU A 60 -11.25 -2.17 18.63
C LEU A 60 -12.05 -1.69 19.85
N GLN A 61 -11.52 -0.72 20.60
CA GLN A 61 -12.07 -0.24 21.85
C GLN A 61 -12.51 1.22 21.73
N SER A 62 -13.48 1.62 22.56
CA SER A 62 -13.81 3.04 22.70
C SER A 62 -12.57 3.83 23.12
N GLY A 63 -12.33 4.95 22.46
CA GLY A 63 -11.14 5.77 22.64
C GLY A 63 -9.98 5.46 21.70
N ASP A 64 -9.99 4.33 20.98
CA ASP A 64 -9.02 4.08 19.91
C ASP A 64 -9.18 5.10 18.78
N LEU A 65 -8.09 5.39 18.06
CA LEU A 65 -8.06 6.22 16.86
C LEU A 65 -7.68 5.37 15.64
N LEU A 66 -8.61 5.24 14.71
CA LEU A 66 -8.40 4.55 13.42
C LEU A 66 -7.83 5.53 12.40
N VAL A 67 -6.59 5.30 11.97
CA VAL A 67 -5.89 6.14 10.98
C VAL A 67 -5.88 5.44 9.63
N MET A 68 -6.50 6.06 8.63
CA MET A 68 -6.72 5.51 7.30
C MET A 68 -6.04 6.35 6.23
N ASN A 69 -5.68 5.74 5.11
CA ASN A 69 -5.13 6.46 3.96
C ASN A 69 -6.25 6.80 2.96
N ASP A 70 -6.54 8.09 2.78
CA ASP A 70 -7.63 8.60 1.93
C ASP A 70 -7.26 8.75 0.45
N THR A 71 -6.09 8.25 0.06
CA THR A 71 -5.67 8.32 -1.35
C THR A 71 -6.67 7.60 -2.27
N ARG A 72 -6.89 8.19 -3.45
CA ARG A 72 -7.73 7.62 -4.51
C ARG A 72 -6.88 7.17 -5.69
N VAL A 73 -7.06 5.91 -6.08
CA VAL A 73 -6.39 5.35 -7.26
C VAL A 73 -6.93 6.02 -8.52
N ILE A 74 -6.02 6.42 -9.40
CA ILE A 74 -6.34 6.95 -10.72
C ILE A 74 -6.25 5.84 -11.77
N PRO A 75 -6.97 5.89 -12.89
CA PRO A 75 -6.84 4.93 -13.99
C PRO A 75 -5.52 5.16 -14.74
N ALA A 76 -4.42 4.85 -14.05
CA ALA A 76 -3.05 5.24 -14.40
C ALA A 76 -2.42 4.42 -15.55
N ARG A 77 -3.09 3.37 -16.03
CA ARG A 77 -2.54 2.50 -17.08
C ARG A 77 -3.12 2.88 -18.44
N LEU A 78 -2.24 3.17 -19.40
CA LEU A 78 -2.60 3.49 -20.77
C LEU A 78 -1.93 2.49 -21.73
N PHE A 79 -2.64 2.07 -22.76
CA PHE A 79 -2.11 1.28 -23.85
C PHE A 79 -2.01 2.15 -25.12
N GLY A 80 -1.07 1.82 -25.98
CA GLY A 80 -0.88 2.55 -27.23
C GLY A 80 0.25 2.04 -28.08
N GLU A 81 0.65 2.84 -29.05
CA GLU A 81 1.70 2.50 -30.00
C GLU A 81 2.62 3.70 -30.30
N LYS A 82 3.84 3.40 -30.65
CA LYS A 82 4.79 4.39 -31.20
C LYS A 82 4.47 4.66 -32.67
N GLU A 83 4.93 5.78 -33.23
CA GLU A 83 4.84 6.06 -34.67
C GLU A 83 5.34 4.92 -35.57
N THR A 84 6.29 4.12 -35.05
CA THR A 84 6.82 2.93 -35.74
C THR A 84 5.92 1.71 -35.67
N GLY A 85 4.71 1.80 -35.10
CA GLY A 85 3.75 0.72 -34.93
C GLY A 85 4.07 -0.24 -33.78
N GLY A 86 5.09 0.01 -33.00
CA GLY A 86 5.43 -0.82 -31.84
C GLY A 86 4.50 -0.53 -30.64
N LYS A 87 3.80 -1.55 -30.16
CA LYS A 87 2.93 -1.46 -28.99
C LYS A 87 3.70 -1.12 -27.73
N LEU A 88 3.05 -0.39 -26.82
CA LEU A 88 3.57 -0.03 -25.52
C LEU A 88 2.45 0.06 -24.48
N GLU A 89 2.87 -0.04 -23.21
CA GLU A 89 2.08 0.21 -22.04
C GLU A 89 2.73 1.37 -21.27
N ILE A 90 1.94 2.34 -20.85
CA ILE A 90 2.34 3.44 -19.97
C ILE A 90 1.68 3.21 -18.62
N LEU A 91 2.45 3.24 -17.55
CA LEU A 91 1.94 3.27 -16.20
C LEU A 91 2.38 4.59 -15.56
N VAL A 92 1.44 5.51 -15.37
CA VAL A 92 1.70 6.82 -14.77
C VAL A 92 2.17 6.62 -13.34
N GLU A 93 3.31 7.19 -12.99
CA GLU A 93 3.84 7.21 -11.62
C GLU A 93 3.50 8.51 -10.90
N ARG A 94 3.63 9.63 -11.61
CA ARG A 94 3.37 10.98 -11.05
C ARG A 94 2.84 11.92 -12.13
N ILE A 95 1.81 12.65 -11.81
CA ILE A 95 1.34 13.79 -12.62
C ILE A 95 2.10 15.02 -12.14
N LEU A 96 2.81 15.70 -13.07
CA LEU A 96 3.60 16.87 -12.75
C LEU A 96 2.77 18.15 -12.85
N ASP A 97 1.95 18.21 -13.90
CA ASP A 97 1.03 19.31 -14.18
C ASP A 97 -0.12 18.82 -15.10
N ASP A 98 -0.94 19.73 -15.60
CA ASP A 98 -2.11 19.41 -16.42
C ASP A 98 -1.78 18.71 -17.76
N ALA A 99 -0.52 18.72 -18.18
CA ALA A 99 -0.10 18.21 -19.48
C ALA A 99 1.14 17.30 -19.43
N SER A 100 1.76 17.10 -18.27
CA SER A 100 2.98 16.29 -18.18
C SER A 100 2.97 15.27 -17.07
N ILE A 101 3.59 14.11 -17.31
CA ILE A 101 3.65 12.97 -16.41
C ILE A 101 5.06 12.37 -16.36
N LEU A 102 5.36 11.76 -15.21
CA LEU A 102 6.40 10.73 -15.09
C LEU A 102 5.75 9.36 -15.11
N ALA A 103 6.26 8.46 -15.92
CA ALA A 103 5.65 7.15 -16.11
C ALA A 103 6.68 6.05 -16.36
N HIS A 104 6.32 4.82 -15.99
CA HIS A 104 6.97 3.63 -16.52
C HIS A 104 6.44 3.35 -17.94
N VAL A 105 7.34 3.03 -18.86
CA VAL A 105 6.95 2.64 -20.23
C VAL A 105 7.51 1.26 -20.54
N ARG A 106 6.60 0.32 -20.77
CA ARG A 106 6.92 -1.04 -21.20
C ARG A 106 6.74 -1.17 -22.71
N SER A 107 7.80 -1.50 -23.40
CA SER A 107 7.81 -1.70 -24.86
C SER A 107 9.00 -2.55 -25.29
N SER A 108 8.94 -3.15 -26.47
CA SER A 108 10.06 -3.97 -27.03
C SER A 108 11.36 -3.17 -27.22
N LYS A 109 11.23 -1.89 -27.56
CA LYS A 109 12.34 -0.91 -27.64
C LYS A 109 11.86 0.38 -26.99
N SER A 110 12.58 0.89 -26.01
CA SER A 110 12.25 2.14 -25.32
C SER A 110 12.11 3.31 -26.30
N PRO A 111 11.09 4.18 -26.15
CA PRO A 111 11.00 5.41 -26.92
C PRO A 111 12.20 6.32 -26.61
N LYS A 112 12.64 7.09 -27.61
CA LYS A 112 13.71 8.07 -27.46
C LYS A 112 13.11 9.47 -27.29
N PRO A 113 13.85 10.45 -26.74
CA PRO A 113 13.42 11.83 -26.72
C PRO A 113 12.98 12.30 -28.13
N GLY A 114 11.84 13.00 -28.19
CA GLY A 114 11.18 13.43 -29.44
C GLY A 114 10.31 12.35 -30.11
N SER A 115 10.25 11.11 -29.57
CA SER A 115 9.32 10.08 -30.09
C SER A 115 7.89 10.44 -29.74
N LEU A 116 7.00 10.29 -30.72
CA LEU A 116 5.56 10.40 -30.51
C LEU A 116 4.95 9.04 -30.16
N ILE A 117 4.02 9.08 -29.23
CA ILE A 117 3.25 7.94 -28.74
C ILE A 117 1.78 8.28 -28.93
N ARG A 118 1.02 7.39 -29.57
CA ARG A 118 -0.43 7.48 -29.65
C ARG A 118 -1.04 6.47 -28.72
N ILE A 119 -1.86 6.89 -27.77
CA ILE A 119 -2.62 5.96 -26.93
C ILE A 119 -3.90 5.51 -27.63
N ASP A 120 -4.42 4.37 -27.20
CA ASP A 120 -5.72 3.89 -27.63
C ASP A 120 -6.78 4.94 -27.23
N GLY A 121 -7.64 5.32 -28.20
CA GLY A 121 -8.57 6.44 -28.02
C GLY A 121 -8.08 7.78 -28.58
N GLY A 122 -6.83 7.87 -29.11
CA GLY A 122 -6.36 8.91 -30.00
C GLY A 122 -5.56 10.06 -29.39
N ALA A 123 -5.45 10.17 -28.07
CA ALA A 123 -4.56 11.18 -27.44
C ALA A 123 -3.08 10.86 -27.74
N GLY A 124 -2.25 11.88 -27.83
CA GLY A 124 -0.82 11.77 -28.13
C GLY A 124 0.07 12.20 -27.00
N PHE A 125 1.24 11.59 -26.89
CA PHE A 125 2.32 12.04 -25.99
C PHE A 125 3.61 12.20 -26.77
N GLU A 126 4.41 13.19 -26.37
CA GLU A 126 5.81 13.31 -26.77
C GLU A 126 6.70 12.85 -25.60
N MET A 127 7.69 12.03 -25.90
CA MET A 127 8.72 11.64 -24.93
C MET A 127 9.77 12.75 -24.84
N LEU A 128 9.81 13.47 -23.74
CA LEU A 128 10.75 14.60 -23.54
C LEU A 128 12.12 14.12 -23.06
N GLY A 129 12.16 13.15 -22.15
CA GLY A 129 13.39 12.70 -21.53
C GLY A 129 13.15 11.64 -20.45
N ARG A 130 14.14 11.46 -19.58
CA ARG A 130 14.05 10.55 -18.45
C ARG A 130 14.41 11.25 -17.16
N GLU A 131 13.75 10.83 -16.07
CA GLU A 131 14.12 11.13 -14.70
C GLU A 131 14.33 9.79 -13.97
N GLY A 132 15.60 9.41 -13.81
CA GLY A 132 15.95 8.07 -13.38
C GLY A 132 15.42 6.98 -14.33
N ASP A 133 14.63 6.05 -13.80
CA ASP A 133 14.00 4.98 -14.60
C ASP A 133 12.68 5.40 -15.24
N LEU A 134 12.12 6.56 -14.87
CA LEU A 134 10.86 7.07 -15.37
C LEU A 134 11.03 7.84 -16.69
N PHE A 135 10.01 7.80 -17.51
CA PHE A 135 9.89 8.56 -18.75
C PHE A 135 9.09 9.83 -18.47
N HIS A 136 9.63 10.99 -18.88
CA HIS A 136 8.91 12.25 -18.87
C HIS A 136 8.14 12.36 -20.18
N LEU A 137 6.82 12.35 -20.10
CA LEU A 137 5.91 12.39 -21.23
C LEU A 137 5.06 13.67 -21.17
N GLN A 138 5.01 14.37 -22.31
CA GLN A 138 4.21 15.57 -22.52
C GLN A 138 2.96 15.21 -23.32
N LEU A 139 1.79 15.53 -22.82
CA LEU A 139 0.52 15.37 -23.52
C LEU A 139 0.43 16.36 -24.70
N LEU A 140 0.03 15.85 -25.86
CA LEU A 140 -0.19 16.60 -27.11
C LEU A 140 -1.70 16.59 -27.44
N ASP A 141 -2.53 17.07 -26.52
CA ASP A 141 -3.99 17.08 -26.64
C ASP A 141 -4.53 18.37 -26.06
N GLU A 142 -5.73 18.79 -26.45
CA GLU A 142 -6.40 19.96 -25.89
C GLU A 142 -6.99 19.67 -24.50
N ARG A 143 -7.24 18.40 -24.19
CA ARG A 143 -7.67 17.92 -22.87
C ARG A 143 -6.50 17.96 -21.89
N ASN A 144 -6.79 18.08 -20.60
CA ASN A 144 -5.78 17.88 -19.56
C ASN A 144 -5.54 16.38 -19.28
N ILE A 145 -4.46 16.09 -18.57
CA ILE A 145 -4.07 14.71 -18.27
C ILE A 145 -5.13 13.92 -17.49
N TRP A 146 -5.87 14.59 -16.60
CA TRP A 146 -6.92 13.98 -15.81
C TRP A 146 -8.09 13.50 -16.66
N GLU A 147 -8.48 14.30 -17.66
CA GLU A 147 -9.54 13.96 -18.62
C GLU A 147 -9.12 12.77 -19.49
N VAL A 148 -7.89 12.78 -19.97
CA VAL A 148 -7.34 11.68 -20.78
C VAL A 148 -7.27 10.38 -19.98
N LEU A 149 -6.82 10.43 -18.73
CA LEU A 149 -6.78 9.25 -17.87
C LEU A 149 -8.19 8.72 -17.53
N GLU A 150 -9.14 9.60 -17.25
CA GLU A 150 -10.50 9.17 -16.93
C GLU A 150 -11.20 8.51 -18.13
N GLU A 151 -10.96 9.02 -19.34
CA GLU A 151 -11.60 8.55 -20.58
C GLU A 151 -10.93 7.27 -21.13
N HIS A 152 -9.60 7.19 -21.09
CA HIS A 152 -8.84 6.12 -21.77
C HIS A 152 -8.01 5.26 -20.81
N GLY A 153 -7.96 5.63 -19.53
CA GLY A 153 -7.16 4.92 -18.54
C GLY A 153 -7.83 3.65 -18.02
N HIS A 154 -7.00 2.68 -17.75
CA HIS A 154 -7.33 1.41 -17.11
C HIS A 154 -6.90 1.42 -15.65
N MET A 155 -7.63 0.67 -14.81
CA MET A 155 -7.24 0.50 -13.40
C MET A 155 -5.89 -0.23 -13.33
N PRO A 156 -4.92 0.32 -12.59
CA PRO A 156 -3.57 -0.24 -12.53
C PRO A 156 -3.52 -1.43 -11.56
N LEU A 157 -4.23 -2.52 -11.88
CA LEU A 157 -4.23 -3.71 -11.05
C LEU A 157 -2.79 -4.24 -10.89
N PRO A 158 -2.43 -4.75 -9.71
CA PRO A 158 -1.11 -5.34 -9.47
C PRO A 158 -0.79 -6.50 -10.41
N PRO A 159 0.50 -6.76 -10.71
CA PRO A 159 0.89 -7.78 -11.70
C PRO A 159 0.54 -9.23 -11.33
N TYR A 160 0.25 -9.51 -10.05
CA TYR A 160 -0.19 -10.83 -9.60
C TYR A 160 -1.70 -11.06 -9.80
N ILE A 161 -2.45 -10.05 -10.23
CA ILE A 161 -3.82 -10.19 -10.74
C ILE A 161 -3.71 -10.41 -12.24
N GLU A 162 -3.79 -11.67 -12.66
CA GLU A 162 -3.52 -12.11 -14.02
C GLU A 162 -4.76 -12.02 -14.92
N ARG A 163 -5.46 -10.89 -14.86
CA ARG A 163 -6.61 -10.58 -15.72
C ARG A 163 -6.62 -9.11 -16.11
N GLU A 164 -7.33 -8.78 -17.16
CA GLU A 164 -7.63 -7.40 -17.50
C GLU A 164 -8.53 -6.77 -16.42
N ASP A 165 -8.43 -5.44 -16.29
CA ASP A 165 -9.32 -4.70 -15.41
C ASP A 165 -10.75 -4.71 -15.94
N GLN A 166 -11.70 -4.69 -15.03
CA GLN A 166 -13.14 -4.65 -15.30
C GLN A 166 -13.71 -3.31 -14.80
N ILE A 167 -14.88 -2.93 -15.32
CA ILE A 167 -15.55 -1.71 -14.86
C ILE A 167 -15.78 -1.71 -13.35
N SER A 168 -16.05 -2.89 -12.77
CA SER A 168 -16.19 -3.05 -11.32
C SER A 168 -14.92 -2.75 -10.53
N ASP A 169 -13.72 -2.88 -11.13
CA ASP A 169 -12.48 -2.57 -10.43
C ASP A 169 -12.33 -1.06 -10.15
N ARG A 170 -12.98 -0.19 -10.93
CA ARG A 170 -13.02 1.26 -10.65
C ARG A 170 -13.60 1.58 -9.27
N GLU A 171 -14.52 0.73 -8.77
CA GLU A 171 -15.10 0.85 -7.43
C GLU A 171 -14.47 -0.11 -6.42
N ARG A 172 -14.18 -1.35 -6.85
CA ARG A 172 -13.71 -2.41 -5.94
C ARG A 172 -12.23 -2.26 -5.58
N TYR A 173 -11.42 -1.66 -6.47
CA TYR A 173 -10.01 -1.32 -6.20
C TYR A 173 -9.88 0.12 -5.63
N GLN A 174 -10.88 0.56 -4.86
CA GLN A 174 -10.94 1.81 -4.11
C GLN A 174 -11.48 1.55 -2.70
N THR A 175 -10.98 2.30 -1.73
CA THR A 175 -11.59 2.35 -0.40
C THR A 175 -12.89 3.18 -0.44
N VAL A 176 -13.83 2.92 0.47
CA VAL A 176 -15.07 3.70 0.57
C VAL A 176 -14.83 5.14 1.02
N PHE A 177 -13.65 5.42 1.57
CA PHE A 177 -13.21 6.75 2.02
C PHE A 177 -12.16 7.40 1.10
N ALA A 178 -11.94 6.89 -0.11
CA ALA A 178 -10.97 7.43 -1.06
C ALA A 178 -11.39 8.82 -1.57
N GLN A 179 -10.55 9.84 -1.36
CA GLN A 179 -10.81 11.24 -1.72
C GLN A 179 -9.70 11.86 -2.56
N ARG A 180 -8.45 11.78 -2.12
CA ARG A 180 -7.28 12.48 -2.67
C ARG A 180 -6.70 11.71 -3.87
N ARG A 181 -6.97 12.18 -5.11
CA ARG A 181 -6.47 11.54 -6.34
C ARG A 181 -4.96 11.61 -6.43
N GLY A 182 -4.31 10.52 -6.89
CA GLY A 182 -2.85 10.50 -7.14
C GLY A 182 -2.18 9.14 -6.98
N ALA A 183 -2.85 8.14 -6.40
CA ALA A 183 -2.25 6.82 -6.23
C ALA A 183 -2.34 5.97 -7.48
N VAL A 184 -1.34 5.12 -7.67
CA VAL A 184 -1.27 4.06 -8.69
C VAL A 184 -1.66 2.71 -8.11
N ALA A 185 -1.64 2.55 -6.80
CA ALA A 185 -2.13 1.37 -6.12
C ALA A 185 -3.04 1.74 -4.94
N ALA A 186 -4.04 0.88 -4.66
CA ALA A 186 -4.94 1.09 -3.54
C ALA A 186 -4.26 0.82 -2.19
N PRO A 187 -4.63 1.55 -1.12
CA PRO A 187 -4.28 1.17 0.25
C PRO A 187 -5.13 -0.03 0.67
N THR A 188 -4.67 -1.24 0.28
CA THR A 188 -5.48 -2.46 0.18
C THR A 188 -6.12 -2.92 1.48
N ALA A 189 -5.51 -2.62 2.64
CA ALA A 189 -6.12 -2.91 3.95
C ALA A 189 -7.45 -2.14 4.16
N GLY A 190 -7.59 -0.97 3.54
CA GLY A 190 -8.82 -0.20 3.57
C GLY A 190 -9.96 -0.80 2.73
N LEU A 191 -9.65 -1.73 1.81
CA LEU A 191 -10.66 -2.38 0.96
C LEU A 191 -11.60 -3.30 1.73
N HIS A 192 -11.23 -3.73 2.92
CA HIS A 192 -12.06 -4.56 3.80
C HIS A 192 -13.16 -3.79 4.50
N PHE A 193 -13.05 -2.47 4.60
CA PHE A 193 -14.03 -1.63 5.25
C PHE A 193 -15.18 -1.27 4.31
N ASP A 194 -16.39 -1.26 4.87
CA ASP A 194 -17.56 -0.64 4.29
C ASP A 194 -18.10 0.46 5.21
N GLU A 195 -19.10 1.22 4.73
CA GLU A 195 -19.70 2.30 5.53
C GLU A 195 -20.35 1.77 6.83
N GLY A 196 -20.90 0.55 6.81
CA GLY A 196 -21.53 -0.07 7.96
C GLY A 196 -20.55 -0.34 9.11
N ILE A 197 -19.39 -0.93 8.82
CA ILE A 197 -18.34 -1.14 9.83
C ILE A 197 -17.79 0.19 10.34
N LEU A 198 -17.53 1.16 9.46
CA LEU A 198 -17.05 2.48 9.86
C LEU A 198 -18.05 3.19 10.77
N GLN A 199 -19.34 3.08 10.48
CA GLN A 199 -20.39 3.64 11.33
C GLN A 199 -20.47 2.93 12.69
N ALA A 200 -20.43 1.58 12.70
CA ALA A 200 -20.46 0.80 13.95
C ALA A 200 -19.25 1.13 14.85
N LEU A 201 -18.08 1.35 14.28
CA LEU A 201 -16.88 1.78 15.01
C LEU A 201 -17.06 3.18 15.61
N ARG A 202 -17.63 4.15 14.85
CA ARG A 202 -17.94 5.49 15.36
C ARG A 202 -18.94 5.43 16.53
N GLU A 203 -19.99 4.63 16.40
CA GLU A 203 -21.00 4.43 17.46
C GLU A 203 -20.40 3.78 18.71
N LYS A 204 -19.38 2.94 18.55
CA LYS A 204 -18.63 2.37 19.66
C LYS A 204 -17.68 3.37 20.35
N GLY A 205 -17.43 4.54 19.75
CA GLY A 205 -16.51 5.56 20.25
C GLY A 205 -15.06 5.37 19.76
N VAL A 206 -14.88 4.70 18.62
CA VAL A 206 -13.61 4.67 17.88
C VAL A 206 -13.58 5.90 16.96
N GLU A 207 -12.61 6.78 17.20
CA GLU A 207 -12.42 7.95 16.35
C GLU A 207 -11.74 7.58 15.03
N GLN A 208 -11.93 8.40 13.99
CA GLN A 208 -11.42 8.15 12.65
C GLN A 208 -10.72 9.39 12.12
N THR A 209 -9.54 9.20 11.54
CA THR A 209 -8.77 10.26 10.89
C THR A 209 -8.07 9.75 9.64
N PHE A 210 -7.58 10.68 8.81
CA PHE A 210 -7.04 10.35 7.50
C PHE A 210 -5.66 10.98 7.30
N VAL A 211 -4.75 10.16 6.79
CA VAL A 211 -3.49 10.60 6.19
C VAL A 211 -3.57 10.38 4.69
N THR A 212 -2.75 11.09 3.92
CA THR A 212 -2.61 10.83 2.49
C THR A 212 -1.23 10.27 2.21
N LEU A 213 -1.15 9.11 1.57
CA LEU A 213 0.07 8.60 0.95
C LEU A 213 -0.31 8.11 -0.45
N HIS A 214 0.27 8.74 -1.46
CA HIS A 214 0.09 8.28 -2.84
C HIS A 214 1.03 7.12 -3.12
N VAL A 215 0.44 5.92 -3.20
CA VAL A 215 1.19 4.68 -3.46
C VAL A 215 1.61 4.68 -4.93
N GLY A 216 2.91 4.63 -5.17
CA GLY A 216 3.49 4.53 -6.51
C GLY A 216 3.59 3.09 -7.02
N ALA A 217 3.90 2.93 -8.31
CA ALA A 217 4.12 1.63 -8.94
C ALA A 217 5.34 0.88 -8.38
N GLY A 218 6.25 1.60 -7.73
CA GLY A 218 7.41 1.02 -7.05
C GLY A 218 7.06 -0.02 -5.98
N THR A 219 5.84 0.05 -5.40
CA THR A 219 5.36 -0.94 -4.43
C THR A 219 5.25 -2.36 -5.02
N PHE A 220 5.16 -2.50 -6.33
CA PHE A 220 5.10 -3.79 -7.03
C PHE A 220 6.47 -4.30 -7.47
N GLN A 221 7.53 -3.53 -7.28
CA GLN A 221 8.87 -3.93 -7.68
C GLN A 221 9.48 -4.87 -6.62
N PRO A 222 10.07 -6.00 -7.04
CA PRO A 222 10.75 -6.89 -6.10
C PRO A 222 12.01 -6.23 -5.54
N VAL A 223 12.36 -6.58 -4.31
CA VAL A 223 13.68 -6.28 -3.74
C VAL A 223 14.74 -7.04 -4.52
N ARG A 224 15.81 -6.33 -4.95
CA ARG A 224 16.84 -6.90 -5.85
C ARG A 224 18.20 -7.12 -5.18
N VAL A 225 18.27 -6.86 -3.88
CA VAL A 225 19.49 -6.99 -3.09
C VAL A 225 19.30 -8.07 -2.05
N GLU A 226 20.32 -8.89 -1.80
CA GLU A 226 20.26 -9.93 -0.76
C GLU A 226 20.39 -9.31 0.64
N ASN A 227 21.34 -8.40 0.84
CA ASN A 227 21.45 -7.65 2.08
C ASN A 227 20.40 -6.52 2.09
N ILE A 228 19.37 -6.65 2.93
CA ILE A 228 18.25 -5.68 2.97
C ILE A 228 18.70 -4.26 3.34
N ALA A 229 19.82 -4.09 4.04
CA ALA A 229 20.34 -2.77 4.39
C ALA A 229 20.82 -1.95 3.16
N GLU A 230 21.04 -2.62 2.01
CA GLU A 230 21.42 -1.99 0.74
C GLU A 230 20.23 -1.57 -0.11
N HIS A 231 19.00 -1.95 0.32
CA HIS A 231 17.79 -1.62 -0.43
C HIS A 231 17.48 -0.13 -0.33
N VAL A 232 17.16 0.47 -1.47
CA VAL A 232 16.74 1.87 -1.58
C VAL A 232 15.26 1.95 -1.92
N MET A 233 14.47 2.49 -0.98
CA MET A 233 13.03 2.68 -1.17
C MET A 233 12.75 3.75 -2.24
N HIS A 234 11.75 3.48 -3.07
CA HIS A 234 11.15 4.50 -3.93
C HIS A 234 10.49 5.60 -3.06
N PRO A 235 10.60 6.88 -3.48
CA PRO A 235 9.92 7.95 -2.77
C PRO A 235 8.42 7.87 -2.99
N GLU A 236 7.65 8.06 -1.93
CA GLU A 236 6.20 8.19 -1.97
C GLU A 236 5.78 9.47 -1.26
N TYR A 237 4.85 10.20 -1.87
CA TYR A 237 4.37 11.47 -1.31
C TYR A 237 3.41 11.22 -0.15
N VAL A 238 3.66 11.90 0.97
CA VAL A 238 2.92 11.77 2.23
C VAL A 238 2.43 13.14 2.70
N GLU A 239 1.21 13.16 3.21
CA GLU A 239 0.67 14.27 4.01
C GLU A 239 0.13 13.75 5.35
N VAL A 240 0.64 14.33 6.44
CA VAL A 240 0.11 14.21 7.80
C VAL A 240 -0.18 15.62 8.30
N SER A 241 -1.45 15.96 8.50
CA SER A 241 -1.87 17.30 8.92
C SER A 241 -1.68 17.53 10.42
N GLN A 242 -1.75 18.80 10.86
CA GLN A 242 -1.77 19.14 12.28
C GLN A 242 -2.96 18.51 12.99
N GLU A 243 -4.12 18.45 12.32
CA GLU A 243 -5.33 17.81 12.88
C GLU A 243 -5.10 16.34 13.22
N VAL A 244 -4.39 15.58 12.38
CA VAL A 244 -4.01 14.19 12.65
C VAL A 244 -3.10 14.10 13.88
N CYS A 245 -2.12 15.02 14.01
CA CYS A 245 -1.23 15.07 15.16
C CYS A 245 -2.04 15.33 16.46
N ASP A 246 -2.91 16.32 16.45
CA ASP A 246 -3.75 16.69 17.59
C ASP A 246 -4.68 15.52 18.00
N GLN A 247 -5.24 14.79 17.04
CA GLN A 247 -6.09 13.62 17.29
C GLN A 247 -5.29 12.43 17.87
N VAL A 248 -4.05 12.21 17.40
CA VAL A 248 -3.15 11.19 17.98
C VAL A 248 -2.81 11.53 19.42
N ASP A 249 -2.49 12.78 19.72
CA ASP A 249 -2.18 13.23 21.08
C ASP A 249 -3.40 13.08 22.00
N ALA A 250 -4.57 13.52 21.56
CA ALA A 250 -5.82 13.34 22.29
C ALA A 250 -6.17 11.85 22.52
N CYS A 251 -5.90 10.97 21.52
CA CYS A 251 -6.05 9.54 21.68
C CYS A 251 -5.16 8.99 22.79
N ARG A 252 -3.90 9.39 22.83
CA ARG A 252 -2.94 8.98 23.85
C ARG A 252 -3.29 9.50 25.24
N GLU A 253 -3.72 10.75 25.34
CA GLU A 253 -4.13 11.37 26.62
C GLU A 253 -5.30 10.63 27.28
N ARG A 254 -6.24 10.09 26.49
CA ARG A 254 -7.36 9.27 27.02
C ARG A 254 -7.01 7.78 27.18
N GLY A 255 -5.76 7.38 26.90
CA GLY A 255 -5.29 5.99 27.00
C GLY A 255 -5.77 5.06 25.88
N GLY A 256 -6.21 5.62 24.75
CA GLY A 256 -6.56 4.88 23.54
C GLY A 256 -5.35 4.42 22.75
N ARG A 257 -5.58 3.55 21.76
CA ARG A 257 -4.56 3.00 20.85
C ARG A 257 -4.65 3.69 19.49
N VAL A 258 -3.51 3.95 18.87
CA VAL A 258 -3.41 4.40 17.48
C VAL A 258 -3.41 3.17 16.58
N VAL A 259 -4.48 2.97 15.81
CA VAL A 259 -4.73 1.82 14.94
C VAL A 259 -4.50 2.24 13.50
N ALA A 260 -3.41 1.81 12.88
CA ALA A 260 -3.11 2.10 11.47
C ALA A 260 -3.79 1.09 10.54
N VAL A 261 -4.51 1.60 9.54
CA VAL A 261 -5.07 0.79 8.46
C VAL A 261 -4.12 0.81 7.27
N GLY A 262 -3.41 -0.28 7.08
CA GLY A 262 -2.40 -0.47 6.05
C GLY A 262 -1.01 0.00 6.42
N THR A 263 -0.03 -0.61 5.76
CA THR A 263 1.38 -0.24 5.86
C THR A 263 1.65 1.21 5.42
N THR A 264 0.78 1.75 4.55
CA THR A 264 0.83 3.15 4.12
C THR A 264 0.54 4.12 5.27
N SER A 265 -0.47 3.84 6.10
CA SER A 265 -0.76 4.66 7.29
C SER A 265 0.37 4.56 8.32
N VAL A 266 0.96 3.35 8.51
CA VAL A 266 2.16 3.20 9.35
C VAL A 266 3.30 4.07 8.83
N ARG A 267 3.64 3.96 7.55
CA ARG A 267 4.75 4.72 6.97
C ARG A 267 4.52 6.22 7.02
N SER A 268 3.28 6.68 6.85
CA SER A 268 2.93 8.11 6.98
C SER A 268 3.18 8.62 8.40
N LEU A 269 2.61 7.96 9.39
CA LEU A 269 2.73 8.35 10.79
C LEU A 269 4.18 8.27 11.29
N GLU A 270 4.86 7.17 11.01
CA GLU A 270 6.25 6.98 11.46
C GLU A 270 7.24 7.88 10.72
N SER A 271 6.97 8.25 9.45
CA SER A 271 7.76 9.28 8.75
C SER A 271 7.61 10.65 9.39
N ALA A 272 6.39 11.00 9.80
CA ALA A 272 6.11 12.26 10.49
C ALA A 272 6.67 12.30 11.93
N ALA A 273 7.04 11.12 12.49
CA ALA A 273 7.57 10.95 13.84
C ALA A 273 9.04 10.51 13.89
N LEU A 274 9.80 10.61 12.79
CA LEU A 274 11.23 10.20 12.75
C LEU A 274 12.11 10.92 13.77
N GLY A 275 11.70 12.11 14.22
CA GLY A 275 12.39 12.86 15.28
C GLY A 275 11.99 12.47 16.71
N GLY A 276 11.20 11.39 16.90
CA GLY A 276 10.68 10.94 18.19
C GLY A 276 9.36 11.58 18.60
N GLU A 277 8.94 12.65 17.96
CA GLU A 277 7.68 13.37 18.20
C GLU A 277 6.91 13.48 16.88
N LEU A 278 5.61 13.19 16.92
CA LEU A 278 4.73 13.33 15.75
C LEU A 278 4.51 14.80 15.44
N LYS A 279 4.82 15.22 14.21
CA LYS A 279 4.63 16.58 13.71
C LYS A 279 4.00 16.56 12.32
N PRO A 280 3.31 17.64 11.92
CA PRO A 280 2.82 17.75 10.55
C PRO A 280 3.95 17.51 9.55
N PHE A 281 3.65 16.73 8.55
CA PHE A 281 4.62 16.36 7.52
C PHE A 281 3.96 16.41 6.14
N MET A 282 4.65 17.02 5.19
CA MET A 282 4.25 17.05 3.79
C MET A 282 5.51 16.90 2.93
N GLY A 283 5.58 15.85 2.12
CA GLY A 283 6.71 15.60 1.26
C GLY A 283 6.93 14.12 0.94
N ASP A 284 8.02 13.84 0.24
CA ASP A 284 8.38 12.47 -0.12
C ASP A 284 9.03 11.74 1.06
N THR A 285 8.58 10.51 1.33
CA THR A 285 9.23 9.60 2.29
C THR A 285 9.92 8.46 1.56
N ARG A 286 11.10 8.07 2.08
CA ARG A 286 11.82 6.85 1.71
C ARG A 286 11.97 5.90 2.90
N LEU A 287 11.10 6.06 3.92
CA LEU A 287 11.20 5.28 5.14
C LEU A 287 11.09 3.79 4.83
N PHE A 288 12.15 3.06 5.16
CA PHE A 288 12.24 1.61 5.08
C PHE A 288 12.21 1.03 6.48
N ILE A 289 11.13 0.35 6.83
CA ILE A 289 10.92 -0.24 8.14
C ILE A 289 11.29 -1.72 8.08
N THR A 290 12.24 -2.11 8.91
CA THR A 290 12.72 -3.50 9.05
C THR A 290 12.82 -3.89 10.52
N PRO A 291 12.92 -5.18 10.86
CA PRO A 291 13.10 -5.61 12.24
C PRO A 291 14.22 -4.85 12.97
N GLY A 292 13.87 -4.31 14.14
CA GLY A 292 14.74 -3.40 14.91
C GLY A 292 14.32 -1.93 14.82
N PHE A 293 13.36 -1.58 13.95
CA PHE A 293 12.79 -0.23 13.92
C PHE A 293 11.96 0.05 15.18
N GLU A 294 12.14 1.24 15.75
CA GLU A 294 11.40 1.71 16.92
C GLU A 294 10.18 2.52 16.48
N PHE A 295 8.99 1.97 16.70
CA PHE A 295 7.73 2.63 16.37
C PHE A 295 7.38 3.68 17.42
N ASN A 296 7.12 4.91 16.97
CA ASN A 296 6.81 6.04 17.82
C ASN A 296 5.30 6.30 17.99
N VAL A 297 4.49 5.90 17.00
CA VAL A 297 3.09 6.32 16.92
C VAL A 297 2.13 5.14 16.98
N VAL A 298 2.34 4.11 16.16
CA VAL A 298 1.36 3.06 15.92
C VAL A 298 1.38 1.98 17.00
N ASP A 299 0.21 1.61 17.51
CA ASP A 299 0.02 0.56 18.53
C ASP A 299 -0.59 -0.72 17.95
N VAL A 300 -1.44 -0.60 16.92
CA VAL A 300 -2.12 -1.72 16.25
C VAL A 300 -2.09 -1.51 14.75
N LEU A 301 -1.86 -2.57 13.99
CA LEU A 301 -1.82 -2.57 12.53
C LEU A 301 -2.89 -3.49 11.97
N ILE A 302 -3.73 -2.97 11.07
CA ILE A 302 -4.62 -3.76 10.20
C ILE A 302 -3.98 -3.78 8.82
N THR A 303 -3.73 -4.97 8.25
CA THR A 303 -3.03 -5.09 6.97
C THR A 303 -3.48 -6.33 6.20
N ASN A 304 -3.15 -6.42 4.91
CA ASN A 304 -3.28 -7.65 4.12
C ASN A 304 -2.07 -8.57 4.36
N PHE A 305 -2.16 -9.80 3.85
CA PHE A 305 -0.99 -10.66 3.69
C PHE A 305 -0.16 -10.19 2.48
N HIS A 306 1.15 -10.06 2.68
CA HIS A 306 2.09 -9.52 1.69
C HIS A 306 2.91 -10.62 1.02
N LEU A 307 3.58 -10.24 -0.09
CA LEU A 307 4.49 -11.11 -0.83
C LEU A 307 5.66 -11.59 0.04
N SER A 308 6.07 -12.83 -0.17
CA SER A 308 7.38 -13.34 0.27
C SER A 308 8.48 -12.39 -0.19
N GLU A 309 9.47 -12.14 0.68
CA GLU A 309 10.65 -11.31 0.38
C GLU A 309 10.32 -9.84 0.01
N SER A 310 9.18 -9.32 0.44
CA SER A 310 8.77 -7.94 0.17
C SER A 310 9.12 -6.99 1.31
N THR A 311 9.31 -5.70 0.98
CA THR A 311 9.51 -4.63 1.97
C THR A 311 8.33 -4.51 2.94
N LEU A 312 7.12 -4.87 2.50
CA LEU A 312 5.92 -4.85 3.33
C LEU A 312 5.90 -5.99 4.35
N LEU A 313 6.36 -7.19 3.99
CA LEU A 313 6.54 -8.28 4.95
C LEU A 313 7.61 -7.92 6.00
N MET A 314 8.66 -7.21 5.60
CA MET A 314 9.70 -6.71 6.52
C MET A 314 9.12 -5.74 7.54
N LEU A 315 8.27 -4.77 7.09
CA LEU A 315 7.57 -3.84 7.96
C LEU A 315 6.65 -4.56 8.95
N VAL A 316 5.84 -5.49 8.46
CA VAL A 316 4.92 -6.26 9.32
C VAL A 316 5.70 -7.10 10.32
N SER A 317 6.83 -7.69 9.92
CA SER A 317 7.73 -8.44 10.79
C SER A 317 8.42 -7.56 11.85
N ALA A 318 8.72 -6.31 11.50
CA ALA A 318 9.23 -5.33 12.46
C ALA A 318 8.19 -4.99 13.52
N PHE A 319 6.92 -4.86 13.11
CA PHE A 319 5.82 -4.45 13.97
C PHE A 319 5.37 -5.57 14.92
N GLY A 320 5.05 -6.75 14.37
CA GLY A 320 4.49 -7.89 15.11
C GLY A 320 5.55 -8.83 15.70
N GLY A 321 6.84 -8.56 15.47
CA GLY A 321 7.93 -9.46 15.82
C GLY A 321 8.15 -10.55 14.76
N TYR A 322 9.38 -10.67 14.29
CA TYR A 322 9.76 -11.52 13.14
C TYR A 322 9.25 -12.97 13.27
N GLU A 323 9.57 -13.65 14.37
CA GLU A 323 9.20 -15.06 14.58
C GLU A 323 7.68 -15.26 14.62
N ALA A 324 6.95 -14.35 15.29
CA ALA A 324 5.50 -14.42 15.42
C ALA A 324 4.81 -14.16 14.07
N VAL A 325 5.29 -13.19 13.29
CA VAL A 325 4.76 -12.89 11.96
C VAL A 325 5.04 -14.04 10.98
N MET A 326 6.25 -14.59 10.94
CA MET A 326 6.56 -15.72 10.06
C MET A 326 5.76 -16.99 10.45
N ALA A 327 5.47 -17.19 11.74
CA ALA A 327 4.55 -18.24 12.19
C ALA A 327 3.10 -17.97 11.74
N ALA A 328 2.65 -16.70 11.80
CA ALA A 328 1.32 -16.30 11.32
C ALA A 328 1.17 -16.53 9.81
N TYR A 329 2.19 -16.26 9.01
CA TYR A 329 2.17 -16.50 7.57
C TYR A 329 2.12 -17.99 7.23
N ARG A 330 2.89 -18.85 7.94
CA ARG A 330 2.78 -20.31 7.80
C ARG A 330 1.38 -20.80 8.17
N HIS A 331 0.83 -20.34 9.29
CA HIS A 331 -0.55 -20.65 9.69
C HIS A 331 -1.56 -20.21 8.62
N ALA A 332 -1.41 -19.01 8.05
CA ALA A 332 -2.30 -18.50 7.01
C ALA A 332 -2.28 -19.39 5.75
N VAL A 333 -1.11 -19.85 5.32
CA VAL A 333 -0.97 -20.79 4.18
C VAL A 333 -1.65 -22.14 4.53
N GLU A 334 -1.38 -22.72 5.70
CA GLU A 334 -1.98 -23.98 6.17
C GLU A 334 -3.51 -23.89 6.26
N GLN A 335 -4.02 -22.77 6.77
CA GLN A 335 -5.46 -22.50 6.90
C GLN A 335 -6.10 -21.96 5.62
N ARG A 336 -5.33 -21.88 4.51
CA ARG A 336 -5.79 -21.43 3.20
C ARG A 336 -6.44 -20.05 3.23
N TYR A 337 -5.78 -19.08 3.87
CA TYR A 337 -6.11 -17.68 3.74
C TYR A 337 -5.83 -17.22 2.32
N ARG A 338 -6.55 -16.18 1.87
CA ARG A 338 -6.33 -15.53 0.60
C ARG A 338 -5.29 -14.42 0.76
N PHE A 339 -4.40 -14.29 -0.20
CA PHE A 339 -3.26 -13.36 -0.12
C PHE A 339 -3.44 -12.15 -1.04
N PHE A 340 -2.72 -11.07 -0.73
CA PHE A 340 -2.54 -9.81 -1.45
C PHE A 340 -3.79 -8.92 -1.48
N SER A 341 -3.92 -8.03 -2.53
CA SER A 341 -4.86 -6.90 -2.56
C SER A 341 -6.31 -7.27 -2.28
N TYR A 342 -6.78 -8.35 -2.87
CA TYR A 342 -8.16 -8.87 -2.70
C TYR A 342 -8.23 -10.06 -1.74
N GLY A 343 -7.16 -10.29 -1.00
CA GLY A 343 -7.06 -11.38 -0.04
C GLY A 343 -7.76 -11.10 1.28
N ASP A 344 -7.30 -11.77 2.32
CA ASP A 344 -7.77 -11.65 3.69
C ASP A 344 -6.90 -10.65 4.47
N ALA A 345 -7.29 -10.35 5.70
CA ALA A 345 -6.67 -9.34 6.54
C ALA A 345 -5.95 -9.96 7.76
N MET A 346 -5.04 -9.18 8.32
CA MET A 346 -4.45 -9.37 9.64
C MET A 346 -4.76 -8.17 10.54
N LEU A 347 -4.97 -8.42 11.82
CA LEU A 347 -4.87 -7.42 12.89
C LEU A 347 -3.68 -7.82 13.76
N ILE A 348 -2.73 -6.92 13.90
CA ILE A 348 -1.47 -7.16 14.60
C ILE A 348 -1.32 -6.15 15.73
N GLU A 349 -1.23 -6.63 16.96
CA GLU A 349 -0.83 -5.79 18.09
C GLU A 349 0.69 -5.70 18.13
N ARG A 350 1.23 -4.50 18.42
CA ARG A 350 2.67 -4.28 18.44
C ARG A 350 3.36 -5.23 19.43
N ALA A 351 4.41 -5.92 18.97
CA ALA A 351 5.24 -6.75 19.83
C ALA A 351 5.88 -5.94 20.95
N ARG A 352 5.92 -6.50 22.17
CA ARG A 352 6.50 -5.86 23.36
C ARG A 352 7.99 -6.14 23.52
#